data_531722f042e87163b92b869e4b380536
#
_entry.id   531722f042e87163b92b869e4b380536
#
_cell.length_a   1.000
_cell.length_b   1.000
_cell.length_c   1.000
_cell.angle_alpha   90.00
_cell.angle_beta   90.00
_cell.angle_gamma   90.00
#
_symmetry.space_group_name_H-M   'P 1'
#
loop_
_entity.id
_entity.type
_entity.pdbx_description
1 polymer ?
#
loop_
_entity_poly.entity_id
_entity_poly.type
_entity_poly.pdbx_seq_one_letter_code
_entity_poly.pdbx_strand_id
1 'polypeptide(L)'
;MGIVYEAEQEKPRRRVALKIIRPGFATAAMLRRFEHEYEFLGRLQHPGIAQIYQAGVGDTGYGPQPYFAMEFIRGEGLRDHAESHRLNSRQRLEIVVKVCDAVHHAHQRGLIHRDLKPGNILVDETGQPKILDFGVARVTDSDAQATMQTDVGQLVGTLAYMSPEQVLADPLEIDIRSDVYALGVILYELLAGRLPYNI
;
A
#
# COMPACT_ATOMS: atom_id res chain seq x y z
N MET A 1 2.40 6.52 10.62
CA MET A 1 2.83 6.17 9.23
C MET A 1 4.19 6.77 8.93
N GLY A 2 4.82 6.42 7.79
CA GLY A 2 6.16 6.88 7.40
C GLY A 2 6.17 8.13 6.53
N ILE A 3 7.38 8.59 6.20
CA ILE A 3 7.64 9.63 5.22
C ILE A 3 8.31 8.96 4.02
N VAL A 4 7.92 9.38 2.81
CA VAL A 4 8.50 8.86 1.56
C VAL A 4 9.34 9.95 0.92
N TYR A 5 10.57 9.61 0.56
CA TYR A 5 11.52 10.47 -0.11
C TYR A 5 11.88 9.91 -1.48
N GLU A 6 12.10 10.78 -2.46
CA GLU A 6 12.87 10.41 -3.64
C GLU A 6 14.36 10.36 -3.24
N ALA A 7 15.01 9.22 -3.53
CA ALA A 7 16.41 9.00 -3.18
C ALA A 7 17.16 8.28 -4.29
N GLU A 8 18.48 8.32 -4.25
CA GLU A 8 19.35 7.56 -5.15
C GLU A 8 20.07 6.47 -4.35
N GLN A 9 19.87 5.21 -4.73
CA GLN A 9 20.63 4.09 -4.21
C GLN A 9 21.98 4.04 -4.93
N GLU A 10 23.09 3.92 -4.20
CA GLU A 10 24.43 3.95 -4.78
C GLU A 10 24.80 2.63 -5.46
N LYS A 11 24.38 1.49 -4.88
CA LYS A 11 24.76 0.14 -5.34
C LYS A 11 23.55 -0.82 -5.35
N PRO A 12 23.01 -1.18 -6.53
CA PRO A 12 23.28 -0.59 -7.84
C PRO A 12 22.75 0.85 -7.92
N ARG A 13 23.37 1.68 -8.76
CA ARG A 13 22.94 3.07 -8.92
C ARG A 13 21.58 3.14 -9.58
N ARG A 14 20.59 3.59 -8.82
CA ARG A 14 19.21 3.75 -9.29
C ARG A 14 18.41 4.70 -8.42
N ARG A 15 17.38 5.31 -9.00
CA ARG A 15 16.39 6.09 -8.28
C ARG A 15 15.43 5.16 -7.54
N VAL A 16 15.10 5.51 -6.30
CA VAL A 16 14.22 4.73 -5.42
C VAL A 16 13.25 5.65 -4.68
N ALA A 17 12.09 5.12 -4.32
CA ALA A 17 11.24 5.69 -3.28
C ALA A 17 11.70 5.11 -1.94
N LEU A 18 12.22 5.97 -1.07
CA LEU A 18 12.69 5.60 0.27
C LEU A 18 11.62 5.94 1.29
N LYS A 19 10.94 4.92 1.81
CA LYS A 19 9.94 5.06 2.86
C LYS A 19 10.57 4.79 4.22
N ILE A 20 10.54 5.78 5.11
CA ILE A 20 11.08 5.71 6.47
C ILE A 20 9.90 5.72 7.45
N ILE A 21 9.86 4.74 8.36
CA ILE A 21 8.85 4.69 9.43
C ILE A 21 9.20 5.73 10.49
N ARG A 22 8.22 6.53 10.90
CA ARG A 22 8.44 7.63 11.87
C ARG A 22 8.98 7.10 13.21
N PRO A 23 9.85 7.88 13.91
CA PRO A 23 10.31 7.56 15.25
C PRO A 23 9.11 7.42 16.22
N GLY A 24 9.24 6.57 17.24
CA GLY A 24 8.19 6.33 18.22
C GLY A 24 7.20 5.21 17.85
N PHE A 25 7.17 4.78 16.60
CA PHE A 25 6.39 3.61 16.14
C PHE A 25 7.24 2.34 16.03
N ALA A 26 8.57 2.44 16.15
CA ALA A 26 9.50 1.32 16.02
C ALA A 26 9.78 0.68 17.39
N THR A 27 8.90 -0.22 17.85
CA THR A 27 9.20 -1.05 19.01
C THR A 27 10.23 -2.13 18.67
N ALA A 28 10.98 -2.64 19.67
CA ALA A 28 11.93 -3.74 19.47
C ALA A 28 11.27 -5.01 18.91
N ALA A 29 9.98 -5.25 19.23
CA ALA A 29 9.21 -6.35 18.68
C ALA A 29 8.86 -6.12 17.20
N MET A 30 8.50 -4.90 16.83
CA MET A 30 8.25 -4.49 15.44
C MET A 30 9.51 -4.60 14.58
N LEU A 31 10.67 -4.16 15.08
CA LEU A 31 11.95 -4.27 14.37
C LEU A 31 12.30 -5.73 14.05
N ARG A 32 12.14 -6.64 15.01
CA ARG A 32 12.37 -8.08 14.79
C ARG A 32 11.40 -8.69 13.77
N ARG A 33 10.11 -8.31 13.79
CA ARG A 33 9.14 -8.77 12.78
C ARG A 33 9.49 -8.22 11.41
N PHE A 34 9.86 -6.95 11.34
CA PHE A 34 10.30 -6.30 10.12
C PHE A 34 11.45 -7.07 9.46
N GLU A 35 12.46 -7.50 10.23
CA GLU A 35 13.59 -8.27 9.72
C GLU A 35 13.22 -9.66 9.17
N HIS A 36 12.13 -10.26 9.66
CA HIS A 36 11.64 -11.55 9.15
C HIS A 36 10.70 -11.40 7.95
N GLU A 37 9.89 -10.35 7.91
CA GLU A 37 8.84 -10.22 6.89
C GLU A 37 9.34 -9.58 5.58
N TYR A 38 10.38 -8.73 5.62
CA TYR A 38 10.84 -8.07 4.39
C TYR A 38 11.43 -9.03 3.35
N GLU A 39 11.98 -10.17 3.76
CA GLU A 39 12.49 -11.19 2.82
C GLU A 39 11.37 -11.73 1.92
N PHE A 40 10.17 -11.89 2.45
CA PHE A 40 9.02 -12.33 1.67
C PHE A 40 8.55 -11.25 0.70
N LEU A 41 8.54 -9.99 1.15
CA LEU A 41 8.12 -8.86 0.33
C LEU A 41 9.08 -8.61 -0.85
N GLY A 42 10.38 -8.79 -0.65
CA GLY A 42 11.39 -8.67 -1.71
C GLY A 42 11.26 -9.73 -2.82
N ARG A 43 10.63 -10.87 -2.53
CA ARG A 43 10.36 -11.96 -3.50
C ARG A 43 9.09 -11.75 -4.31
N LEU A 44 8.26 -10.78 -3.94
CA LEU A 44 7.03 -10.48 -4.65
C LEU A 44 7.35 -9.68 -5.92
N GLN A 45 7.40 -10.37 -7.06
CA GLN A 45 7.68 -9.77 -8.37
C GLN A 45 6.46 -9.88 -9.26
N HIS A 46 5.89 -8.74 -9.62
CA HIS A 46 4.74 -8.64 -10.53
C HIS A 46 4.71 -7.25 -11.16
N PRO A 47 4.38 -7.09 -12.45
CA PRO A 47 4.35 -5.79 -13.12
C PRO A 47 3.38 -4.79 -12.47
N GLY A 48 2.32 -5.26 -11.82
CA GLY A 48 1.34 -4.45 -11.10
C GLY A 48 1.65 -4.22 -9.62
N ILE A 49 2.85 -4.55 -9.12
CA ILE A 49 3.26 -4.34 -7.73
C ILE A 49 4.59 -3.60 -7.71
N ALA A 50 4.68 -2.53 -6.91
CA ALA A 50 5.94 -1.81 -6.72
C ALA A 50 6.99 -2.73 -6.08
N GLN A 51 8.12 -2.92 -6.77
CA GLN A 51 9.18 -3.82 -6.31
C GLN A 51 9.89 -3.24 -5.10
N ILE A 52 9.99 -4.01 -4.02
CA ILE A 52 10.88 -3.68 -2.90
C ILE A 52 12.29 -4.15 -3.26
N TYR A 53 13.25 -3.23 -3.24
CA TYR A 53 14.64 -3.51 -3.56
C TYR A 53 15.48 -3.81 -2.35
N GLN A 54 15.19 -3.13 -1.25
CA GLN A 54 15.92 -3.24 -0.01
C GLN A 54 15.02 -2.82 1.15
N ALA A 55 15.18 -3.48 2.27
CA ALA A 55 14.63 -3.05 3.54
C ALA A 55 15.71 -3.18 4.60
N GLY A 56 15.60 -2.40 5.66
CA GLY A 56 16.58 -2.41 6.74
C GLY A 56 16.19 -1.47 7.86
N VAL A 57 17.08 -1.36 8.83
CA VAL A 57 16.97 -0.42 9.93
C VAL A 57 18.14 0.56 9.83
N GLY A 58 17.84 1.84 9.78
CA GLY A 58 18.83 2.93 9.76
C GLY A 58 18.61 3.89 10.90
N ASP A 59 19.64 4.63 11.29
CA ASP A 59 19.53 5.70 12.28
C ASP A 59 19.68 7.05 11.57
N THR A 60 18.65 7.87 11.63
CA THR A 60 18.64 9.24 11.06
C THR A 60 18.96 10.31 12.12
N GLY A 61 19.47 9.91 13.29
CA GLY A 61 19.70 10.79 14.43
C GLY A 61 18.54 10.80 15.44
N TYR A 62 17.47 10.05 15.18
CA TYR A 62 16.30 9.90 16.05
C TYR A 62 16.13 8.46 16.56
N GLY A 63 17.19 7.66 16.52
CA GLY A 63 17.20 6.24 16.87
C GLY A 63 16.89 5.33 15.66
N PRO A 64 16.86 4.00 15.90
CA PRO A 64 16.68 3.02 14.84
C PRO A 64 15.29 3.13 14.21
N GLN A 65 15.26 3.31 12.87
CA GLN A 65 14.05 3.46 12.07
C GLN A 65 14.03 2.43 10.94
N PRO A 66 12.96 1.64 10.79
CA PRO A 66 12.77 0.79 9.63
C PRO A 66 12.62 1.64 8.36
N TYR A 67 13.20 1.17 7.27
CA TYR A 67 13.04 1.77 5.96
C TYR A 67 12.83 0.73 4.88
N PHE A 68 12.17 1.15 3.79
CA PHE A 68 12.05 0.42 2.54
C PHE A 68 12.59 1.28 1.40
N ALA A 69 13.49 0.74 0.60
CA ALA A 69 13.87 1.29 -0.69
C ALA A 69 13.14 0.50 -1.77
N MET A 70 12.24 1.14 -2.48
CA MET A 70 11.35 0.51 -3.45
C MET A 70 11.41 1.19 -4.81
N GLU A 71 10.79 0.58 -5.79
CA GLU A 71 10.63 1.13 -7.13
C GLU A 71 10.08 2.55 -7.09
N PHE A 72 10.82 3.48 -7.72
CA PHE A 72 10.35 4.84 -7.92
C PHE A 72 9.45 4.88 -9.14
N ILE A 73 8.15 5.06 -8.91
CA ILE A 73 7.14 5.06 -9.97
C ILE A 73 6.88 6.50 -10.38
N ARG A 74 7.14 6.80 -11.65
CA ARG A 74 6.69 8.03 -12.27
C ARG A 74 5.28 7.82 -12.79
N GLY A 75 4.31 8.50 -12.17
CA GLY A 75 2.93 8.29 -12.51
C GLY A 75 1.99 9.12 -11.66
N GLU A 76 0.71 8.91 -11.87
CA GLU A 76 -0.38 9.60 -11.21
C GLU A 76 -1.14 8.64 -10.30
N GLY A 77 -1.82 9.17 -9.28
CA GLY A 77 -2.79 8.39 -8.52
C GLY A 77 -3.88 7.81 -9.41
N LEU A 78 -4.41 6.65 -9.06
CA LEU A 78 -5.41 5.93 -9.87
C LEU A 78 -6.61 6.80 -10.27
N ARG A 79 -7.12 7.61 -9.35
CA ARG A 79 -8.24 8.53 -9.63
C ARG A 79 -7.83 9.66 -10.57
N ASP A 80 -6.71 10.31 -10.24
CA ASP A 80 -6.20 11.44 -11.02
C ASP A 80 -5.93 11.02 -12.46
N HIS A 81 -5.34 9.83 -12.65
CA HIS A 81 -5.12 9.24 -13.96
C HIS A 81 -6.45 9.01 -14.72
N ALA A 82 -7.45 8.45 -14.05
CA ALA A 82 -8.74 8.19 -14.67
C ALA A 82 -9.47 9.48 -15.09
N GLU A 83 -9.28 10.55 -14.33
CA GLU A 83 -9.88 11.87 -14.60
C GLU A 83 -9.10 12.67 -15.64
N SER A 84 -7.78 12.80 -15.48
CA SER A 84 -6.89 13.57 -16.38
C SER A 84 -6.93 13.03 -17.80
N HIS A 85 -6.94 11.69 -17.96
CA HIS A 85 -7.04 11.00 -19.24
C HIS A 85 -8.47 10.77 -19.74
N ARG A 86 -9.48 11.23 -18.98
CA ARG A 86 -10.91 11.09 -19.32
C ARG A 86 -11.28 9.66 -19.70
N LEU A 87 -10.82 8.70 -18.92
CA LEU A 87 -11.02 7.29 -19.21
C LEU A 87 -12.52 6.94 -19.20
N ASN A 88 -12.96 6.25 -20.26
CA ASN A 88 -14.30 5.69 -20.30
C ASN A 88 -14.44 4.47 -19.39
N SER A 89 -15.68 4.00 -19.18
CA SER A 89 -15.96 2.89 -18.23
C SER A 89 -15.19 1.62 -18.58
N ARG A 90 -15.00 1.29 -19.86
CA ARG A 90 -14.24 0.12 -20.29
C ARG A 90 -12.77 0.24 -19.92
N GLN A 91 -12.14 1.38 -20.17
CA GLN A 91 -10.74 1.63 -19.83
C GLN A 91 -10.53 1.59 -18.31
N ARG A 92 -11.47 2.12 -17.52
CA ARG A 92 -11.45 2.03 -16.05
C ARG A 92 -11.51 0.58 -15.58
N LEU A 93 -12.38 -0.25 -16.19
CA LEU A 93 -12.46 -1.68 -15.91
C LEU A 93 -11.14 -2.41 -16.26
N GLU A 94 -10.53 -2.09 -17.41
CA GLU A 94 -9.26 -2.70 -17.83
C GLU A 94 -8.13 -2.41 -16.84
N ILE A 95 -8.08 -1.21 -16.24
CA ILE A 95 -7.11 -0.89 -15.17
C ILE A 95 -7.42 -1.72 -13.92
N VAL A 96 -8.69 -1.80 -13.50
CA VAL A 96 -9.07 -2.57 -12.30
C VAL A 96 -8.76 -4.05 -12.47
N VAL A 97 -8.94 -4.63 -13.66
CA VAL A 97 -8.54 -6.02 -13.96
C VAL A 97 -7.05 -6.23 -13.71
N LYS A 98 -6.18 -5.30 -14.16
CA LYS A 98 -4.74 -5.38 -13.89
C LYS A 98 -4.42 -5.28 -12.39
N VAL A 99 -5.17 -4.45 -11.64
CA VAL A 99 -5.03 -4.35 -10.18
C VAL A 99 -5.46 -5.66 -9.51
N CYS A 100 -6.59 -6.26 -9.93
CA CYS A 100 -7.05 -7.55 -9.42
C CYS A 100 -6.02 -8.67 -9.68
N ASP A 101 -5.39 -8.69 -10.84
CA ASP A 101 -4.34 -9.66 -11.19
C ASP A 101 -3.14 -9.53 -10.25
N ALA A 102 -2.71 -8.31 -9.97
CA ALA A 102 -1.63 -8.04 -9.03
C ALA A 102 -1.97 -8.48 -7.59
N VAL A 103 -3.19 -8.18 -7.12
CA VAL A 103 -3.67 -8.61 -5.78
C VAL A 103 -3.77 -10.13 -5.72
N HIS A 104 -4.33 -10.78 -6.75
CA HIS A 104 -4.41 -12.23 -6.83
C HIS A 104 -3.03 -12.89 -6.76
N HIS A 105 -2.05 -12.34 -7.48
CA HIS A 105 -0.66 -12.83 -7.45
C HIS A 105 -0.05 -12.77 -6.02
N ALA A 106 -0.34 -11.72 -5.26
CA ALA A 106 0.09 -11.62 -3.87
C ALA A 106 -0.65 -12.62 -2.96
N HIS A 107 -1.97 -12.77 -3.12
CA HIS A 107 -2.80 -13.71 -2.37
C HIS A 107 -2.33 -15.16 -2.55
N GLN A 108 -1.96 -15.57 -3.78
CA GLN A 108 -1.38 -16.89 -4.04
C GLN A 108 -0.08 -17.16 -3.26
N ARG A 109 0.57 -16.12 -2.76
CA ARG A 109 1.80 -16.18 -1.95
C ARG A 109 1.54 -15.93 -0.46
N GLY A 110 0.27 -15.93 -0.06
CA GLY A 110 -0.13 -15.72 1.33
C GLY A 110 0.01 -14.27 1.83
N LEU A 111 0.15 -13.30 0.92
CA LEU A 111 0.25 -11.89 1.24
C LEU A 111 -1.10 -11.20 1.03
N ILE A 112 -1.58 -10.53 2.08
CA ILE A 112 -2.80 -9.73 2.08
C ILE A 112 -2.37 -8.26 2.21
N HIS A 113 -2.96 -7.36 1.42
CA HIS A 113 -2.56 -5.95 1.42
C HIS A 113 -3.07 -5.19 2.66
N ARG A 114 -4.34 -5.40 3.02
CA ARG A 114 -5.04 -4.84 4.20
C ARG A 114 -5.30 -3.33 4.19
N ASP A 115 -4.68 -2.56 3.30
CA ASP A 115 -4.87 -1.10 3.15
C ASP A 115 -5.00 -0.70 1.67
N LEU A 116 -5.78 -1.48 0.89
CA LEU A 116 -6.06 -1.14 -0.50
C LEU A 116 -6.97 0.09 -0.58
N LYS A 117 -6.50 1.09 -1.31
CA LYS A 117 -7.22 2.34 -1.60
C LYS A 117 -6.61 3.00 -2.83
N PRO A 118 -7.31 3.92 -3.52
CA PRO A 118 -6.76 4.58 -4.70
C PRO A 118 -5.43 5.28 -4.46
N GLY A 119 -5.19 5.82 -3.25
CA GLY A 119 -3.92 6.46 -2.89
C GLY A 119 -2.72 5.52 -2.80
N ASN A 120 -2.96 4.19 -2.72
CA ASN A 120 -1.92 3.16 -2.74
C ASN A 120 -1.77 2.50 -4.13
N ILE A 121 -2.35 3.11 -5.17
CA ILE A 121 -2.24 2.63 -6.56
C ILE A 121 -1.80 3.80 -7.43
N LEU A 122 -0.60 3.71 -8.02
CA LEU A 122 -0.13 4.64 -9.03
C LEU A 122 -0.28 4.02 -10.41
N VAL A 123 -0.59 4.83 -11.41
CA VAL A 123 -0.55 4.43 -12.82
C VAL A 123 0.65 5.09 -13.47
N ASP A 124 1.58 4.29 -13.98
CA ASP A 124 2.81 4.78 -14.58
C ASP A 124 2.57 5.39 -15.98
N GLU A 125 3.64 5.99 -16.55
CA GLU A 125 3.61 6.64 -17.88
C GLU A 125 3.19 5.69 -19.02
N THR A 126 3.23 4.37 -18.80
CA THR A 126 2.80 3.35 -19.79
C THR A 126 1.35 2.93 -19.62
N GLY A 127 0.63 3.45 -18.62
CA GLY A 127 -0.72 3.05 -18.26
C GLY A 127 -0.79 1.74 -17.46
N GLN A 128 0.33 1.34 -16.84
CA GLN A 128 0.37 0.16 -15.98
C GLN A 128 0.10 0.58 -14.53
N PRO A 129 -0.97 0.07 -13.87
CA PRO A 129 -1.18 0.31 -12.45
C PRO A 129 -0.16 -0.47 -11.64
N LYS A 130 0.34 0.15 -10.58
CA LYS A 130 1.28 -0.41 -9.62
C LYS A 130 0.77 -0.20 -8.21
N ILE A 131 0.57 -1.27 -7.48
CA ILE A 131 0.15 -1.25 -6.08
C ILE A 131 1.39 -1.00 -5.22
N LEU A 132 1.26 -0.02 -4.32
CA LEU A 132 2.27 0.36 -3.36
C LEU A 132 2.04 -0.35 -2.02
N ASP A 133 3.08 -0.45 -1.20
CA ASP A 133 2.99 -0.79 0.22
C ASP A 133 2.36 -2.16 0.56
N PHE A 134 2.48 -3.16 -0.31
CA PHE A 134 2.07 -4.53 0.03
C PHE A 134 2.73 -5.01 1.33
N GLY A 135 1.93 -5.50 2.27
CA GLY A 135 2.39 -6.13 3.50
C GLY A 135 3.03 -5.21 4.55
N VAL A 136 3.23 -3.92 4.25
CA VAL A 136 3.78 -2.96 5.25
C VAL A 136 2.82 -2.81 6.45
N ALA A 137 1.52 -2.95 6.24
CA ALA A 137 0.53 -2.93 7.31
C ALA A 137 0.74 -4.08 8.32
N ARG A 138 1.14 -5.27 7.87
CA ARG A 138 1.35 -6.43 8.75
C ARG A 138 2.48 -6.23 9.75
N VAL A 139 3.51 -5.48 9.37
CA VAL A 139 4.63 -5.13 10.25
C VAL A 139 4.21 -4.15 11.34
N THR A 140 3.20 -3.32 11.06
CA THR A 140 2.71 -2.26 11.95
C THR A 140 1.47 -2.65 12.78
N ASP A 141 0.72 -3.69 12.37
CA ASP A 141 -0.62 -4.03 12.91
C ASP A 141 -0.65 -4.58 14.35
N SER A 142 0.48 -5.00 14.93
CA SER A 142 0.46 -5.45 16.33
C SER A 142 0.25 -4.33 17.34
N ASP A 143 0.34 -3.06 16.91
CA ASP A 143 0.09 -1.86 17.71
C ASP A 143 -1.04 -0.99 17.10
N ALA A 144 -1.89 -1.57 16.24
CA ALA A 144 -2.96 -0.84 15.54
C ALA A 144 -3.95 -0.13 16.45
N GLN A 145 -4.11 -0.58 17.73
CA GLN A 145 -4.86 0.15 18.73
C GLN A 145 -4.22 1.48 19.13
N ALA A 146 -2.89 1.63 18.97
CA ALA A 146 -2.18 2.87 19.26
C ALA A 146 -2.19 3.85 18.06
N THR A 147 -2.42 3.35 16.84
CA THR A 147 -2.31 4.14 15.59
C THR A 147 -3.58 4.93 15.26
N MET A 148 -4.70 4.69 15.95
CA MET A 148 -5.95 5.46 15.77
C MET A 148 -5.86 6.94 16.18
N GLN A 149 -4.75 7.39 16.77
CA GLN A 149 -4.62 8.76 17.30
C GLN A 149 -3.92 9.78 16.39
N THR A 150 -3.43 9.40 15.20
CA THR A 150 -2.68 10.34 14.35
C THR A 150 -3.40 10.65 13.05
N ASP A 151 -3.87 11.89 12.92
CA ASP A 151 -4.51 12.53 11.76
C ASP A 151 -5.93 12.02 11.40
N VAL A 152 -6.93 12.64 12.04
CA VAL A 152 -8.37 12.42 11.78
C VAL A 152 -8.71 12.48 10.28
N GLY A 153 -8.05 13.34 9.49
CA GLY A 153 -8.31 13.46 8.05
C GLY A 153 -7.81 12.26 7.22
N GLN A 154 -6.68 11.65 7.58
CA GLN A 154 -6.18 10.44 6.91
C GLN A 154 -6.98 9.20 7.32
N LEU A 155 -7.45 9.16 8.57
CA LEU A 155 -8.27 8.07 9.08
C LEU A 155 -9.61 8.00 8.35
N VAL A 156 -10.30 9.14 8.19
CA VAL A 156 -11.60 9.21 7.48
C VAL A 156 -11.46 8.73 6.04
N GLY A 157 -10.41 9.14 5.32
CA GLY A 157 -10.17 8.68 3.94
C GLY A 157 -9.86 7.19 3.81
N THR A 158 -9.25 6.58 4.83
CA THR A 158 -8.92 5.13 4.83
C THR A 158 -10.12 4.28 5.23
N LEU A 159 -10.94 4.74 6.18
CA LEU A 159 -12.14 4.02 6.64
C LEU A 159 -13.11 3.70 5.50
N ALA A 160 -13.13 4.54 4.46
CA ALA A 160 -13.95 4.34 3.27
C ALA A 160 -13.73 3.01 2.54
N TYR A 161 -12.55 2.43 2.65
CA TYR A 161 -12.16 1.21 1.93
C TYR A 161 -11.99 0.00 2.85
N MET A 162 -12.10 0.20 4.18
CA MET A 162 -12.00 -0.89 5.15
C MET A 162 -13.20 -1.82 5.05
N SER A 163 -12.93 -3.11 5.09
CA SER A 163 -13.96 -4.13 5.20
C SER A 163 -14.61 -4.12 6.59
N PRO A 164 -15.84 -4.64 6.74
CA PRO A 164 -16.52 -4.70 8.02
C PRO A 164 -15.68 -5.38 9.12
N GLU A 165 -15.00 -6.48 8.81
CA GLU A 165 -14.13 -7.21 9.74
C GLU A 165 -12.91 -6.38 10.16
N GLN A 166 -12.38 -5.52 9.29
CA GLN A 166 -11.32 -4.59 9.65
C GLN A 166 -11.81 -3.49 10.60
N VAL A 167 -13.01 -2.98 10.39
CA VAL A 167 -13.63 -1.97 11.27
C VAL A 167 -13.93 -2.56 12.64
N LEU A 168 -14.35 -3.82 12.71
CA LEU A 168 -14.62 -4.53 13.97
C LEU A 168 -13.33 -4.97 14.68
N ALA A 169 -12.18 -4.81 14.05
CA ALA A 169 -10.86 -5.13 14.58
C ALA A 169 -10.72 -6.57 15.10
N ASP A 170 -11.36 -7.55 14.41
CA ASP A 170 -11.15 -8.96 14.70
C ASP A 170 -10.01 -9.53 13.84
N PRO A 171 -8.81 -9.72 14.44
CA PRO A 171 -7.63 -10.15 13.69
C PRO A 171 -7.76 -11.57 13.10
N LEU A 172 -8.66 -12.40 13.63
CA LEU A 172 -8.87 -13.78 13.19
C LEU A 172 -9.73 -13.84 11.93
N GLU A 173 -10.53 -12.81 11.65
CA GLU A 173 -11.40 -12.74 10.50
C GLU A 173 -10.79 -12.02 9.29
N ILE A 174 -9.65 -11.33 9.47
CA ILE A 174 -8.99 -10.59 8.38
C ILE A 174 -8.25 -11.56 7.46
N ASP A 175 -8.83 -11.81 6.29
CA ASP A 175 -8.25 -12.65 5.24
C ASP A 175 -8.26 -11.93 3.88
N ILE A 176 -8.06 -12.67 2.78
CA ILE A 176 -8.04 -12.14 1.41
C ILE A 176 -9.35 -11.44 1.02
N ARG A 177 -10.48 -11.73 1.68
CA ARG A 177 -11.79 -11.10 1.41
C ARG A 177 -11.79 -9.62 1.75
N SER A 178 -10.99 -9.19 2.71
CA SER A 178 -10.84 -7.77 3.04
C SER A 178 -10.29 -6.96 1.87
N ASP A 179 -9.31 -7.51 1.13
CA ASP A 179 -8.80 -6.87 -0.10
C ASP A 179 -9.85 -6.89 -1.21
N VAL A 180 -10.64 -7.98 -1.33
CA VAL A 180 -11.73 -8.07 -2.31
C VAL A 180 -12.79 -7.01 -2.05
N TYR A 181 -13.15 -6.78 -0.78
CA TYR A 181 -14.07 -5.70 -0.40
C TYR A 181 -13.53 -4.32 -0.85
N ALA A 182 -12.27 -4.02 -0.51
CA ALA A 182 -11.62 -2.77 -0.89
C ALA A 182 -11.58 -2.58 -2.43
N LEU A 183 -11.27 -3.64 -3.20
CA LEU A 183 -11.33 -3.63 -4.67
C LEU A 183 -12.74 -3.30 -5.19
N GLY A 184 -13.79 -3.84 -4.55
CA GLY A 184 -15.18 -3.51 -4.88
C GLY A 184 -15.49 -2.03 -4.67
N VAL A 185 -15.05 -1.44 -3.56
CA VAL A 185 -15.22 0.00 -3.27
C VAL A 185 -14.45 0.85 -4.28
N ILE A 186 -13.20 0.50 -4.59
CA ILE A 186 -12.37 1.19 -5.59
C ILE A 186 -13.03 1.16 -6.96
N LEU A 187 -13.52 -0.01 -7.38
CA LEU A 187 -14.23 -0.18 -8.66
C LEU A 187 -15.49 0.70 -8.72
N TYR A 188 -16.30 0.66 -7.67
CA TYR A 188 -17.51 1.51 -7.60
C TYR A 188 -17.14 2.98 -7.70
N GLU A 189 -16.15 3.45 -6.93
CA GLU A 189 -15.72 4.84 -6.94
C GLU A 189 -15.21 5.26 -8.33
N LEU A 190 -14.39 4.43 -8.99
CA LEU A 190 -13.91 4.73 -10.33
C LEU A 190 -15.03 4.84 -11.36
N LEU A 191 -16.09 4.03 -11.26
CA LEU A 191 -17.19 4.05 -12.21
C LEU A 191 -18.22 5.12 -11.91
N ALA A 192 -18.57 5.30 -10.63
CA ALA A 192 -19.63 6.20 -10.19
C ALA A 192 -19.14 7.62 -9.86
N GLY A 193 -17.82 7.85 -9.75
CA GLY A 193 -17.21 9.12 -9.35
C GLY A 193 -17.45 9.48 -7.87
N ARG A 194 -17.98 8.56 -7.07
CA ARG A 194 -18.28 8.74 -5.64
C ARG A 194 -18.18 7.40 -4.90
N LEU A 195 -18.00 7.47 -3.59
CA LEU A 195 -18.05 6.29 -2.73
C LEU A 195 -19.45 5.65 -2.73
N PRO A 196 -19.56 4.32 -2.46
CA PRO A 196 -20.86 3.60 -2.41
C PRO A 196 -21.71 4.01 -1.21
N TYR A 197 -21.15 4.67 -0.21
CA TYR A 197 -21.84 5.11 1.01
C TYR A 197 -21.29 6.47 1.48
N ASN A 198 -22.06 7.16 2.32
CA ASN A 198 -21.63 8.38 2.99
C ASN A 198 -20.95 8.01 4.32
N ILE A 199 -19.79 8.59 4.58
CA ILE A 199 -19.04 8.44 5.83
C ILE A 199 -19.17 9.70 6.64
#